data_d1d51f3d8c3f744f418c54ae54f68504
#
_entry.id   d1d51f3d8c3f744f418c54ae54f68504
#
_cell.length_a   1.000
_cell.length_b   1.000
_cell.length_c   1.000
_cell.angle_alpha   90.00
_cell.angle_beta   90.00
_cell.angle_gamma   90.00
#
_symmetry.space_group_name_H-M   'P 1'
#
loop_
_entity.id
_entity.type
_entity.pdbx_description
1 polymer ?
#
loop_
_entity_poly.entity_id
_entity_poly.type
_entity_poly.pdbx_seq_one_letter_code
_entity_poly.pdbx_strand_id
1 'polypeptide(L)'
;DVYKRQNDAPSSITRLLNMGTPNYLISAALTLIMAQRLARKTCMDCRVLDENITPKLLNSIGFLPEQSARAKIYKGKGCDQCSGSGYKGRMGIYEILEIDNELKAGVLSNLQQTELNAIAKKNGFRTMQDMGQDLLLSGDLSFAEYERVLQSN
;
A
#
# COMPACT_ATOMS: atom_id res chain seq x y z
N ASP A 1 23.44 -0.16 8.44
CA ASP A 1 22.33 -0.88 7.78
C ASP A 1 21.02 -0.29 8.29
N VAL A 2 20.48 0.66 7.53
CA VAL A 2 19.19 1.25 7.89
C VAL A 2 18.14 0.19 7.61
N TYR A 3 17.72 -0.53 8.64
CA TYR A 3 16.57 -1.42 8.59
C TYR A 3 15.35 -0.59 8.13
N LYS A 4 15.04 -0.64 6.85
CA LYS A 4 13.75 -0.16 6.34
C LYS A 4 12.67 -1.00 7.03
N ARG A 5 12.08 -0.45 8.07
CA ARG A 5 10.91 -1.06 8.72
C ARG A 5 9.74 -0.97 7.74
N GLN A 6 9.66 -1.93 6.85
CA GLN A 6 8.44 -2.12 6.07
C GLN A 6 7.37 -2.60 7.05
N ASN A 7 6.47 -1.70 7.44
CA ASN A 7 5.29 -2.05 8.23
C ASN A 7 4.21 -2.58 7.25
N ASP A 8 4.52 -3.68 6.59
CA ASP A 8 3.59 -4.41 5.75
C ASP A 8 2.96 -5.59 6.52
N ALA A 9 1.81 -6.04 6.06
CA ALA A 9 1.08 -7.11 6.75
C ALA A 9 1.89 -8.42 6.83
N PRO A 10 2.57 -8.90 5.78
CA PRO A 10 3.37 -10.13 5.86
C PRO A 10 4.56 -10.04 6.80
N SER A 11 5.24 -8.88 6.91
CA SER A 11 6.38 -8.73 7.82
C SER A 11 5.98 -8.82 9.29
N SER A 12 4.71 -8.60 9.60
CA SER A 12 4.17 -8.74 10.95
C SER A 12 4.26 -10.18 11.46
N ILE A 13 4.12 -11.18 10.58
CA ILE A 13 4.30 -12.60 10.94
C ILE A 13 5.74 -12.86 11.37
N THR A 14 6.69 -12.45 10.54
CA THR A 14 8.12 -12.60 10.83
C THR A 14 8.51 -11.86 12.12
N ARG A 15 7.91 -10.71 12.38
CA ARG A 15 8.14 -9.96 13.61
C ARG A 15 7.63 -10.69 14.84
N LEU A 16 6.45 -11.30 14.79
CA LEU A 16 5.93 -12.13 15.87
C LEU A 16 6.83 -13.34 16.16
N LEU A 17 7.32 -14.02 15.11
CA LEU A 17 8.27 -15.11 15.22
C LEU A 17 9.59 -14.63 15.88
N ASN A 18 10.14 -13.51 15.45
CA ASN A 18 11.38 -12.92 16.00
C ASN A 18 11.23 -12.45 17.45
N MET A 19 10.01 -12.17 17.89
CA MET A 19 9.70 -11.85 19.29
C MET A 19 9.61 -13.11 20.17
N GLY A 20 9.85 -14.29 19.61
CA GLY A 20 9.81 -15.57 20.32
C GLY A 20 8.43 -16.20 20.43
N THR A 21 7.44 -15.69 19.69
CA THR A 21 6.11 -16.33 19.66
C THR A 21 6.21 -17.66 18.88
N PRO A 22 5.84 -18.79 19.49
CA PRO A 22 5.88 -20.07 18.80
C PRO A 22 5.01 -20.09 17.54
N ASN A 23 5.53 -20.66 16.46
CA ASN A 23 4.85 -20.72 15.16
C ASN A 23 3.47 -21.39 15.20
N TYR A 24 3.30 -22.42 16.05
CA TYR A 24 2.01 -23.10 16.23
C TYR A 24 0.95 -22.18 16.85
N LEU A 25 1.34 -21.25 17.74
CA LEU A 25 0.42 -20.27 18.31
C LEU A 25 0.02 -19.22 17.27
N ILE A 26 0.98 -18.74 16.49
CA ILE A 26 0.70 -17.80 15.39
C ILE A 26 -0.27 -18.43 14.40
N SER A 27 0.02 -19.64 13.94
CA SER A 27 -0.82 -20.37 12.99
C SER A 27 -2.24 -20.64 13.53
N ALA A 28 -2.38 -20.93 14.82
CA ALA A 28 -3.68 -21.23 15.43
C ALA A 28 -4.52 -19.97 15.71
N ALA A 29 -3.88 -18.87 16.13
CA ALA A 29 -4.58 -17.69 16.61
C ALA A 29 -4.77 -16.59 15.54
N LEU A 30 -3.85 -16.50 14.56
CA LEU A 30 -3.85 -15.45 13.58
C LEU A 30 -4.81 -15.77 12.44
N THR A 31 -5.78 -14.90 12.21
CA THR A 31 -6.78 -15.04 11.14
C THR A 31 -6.65 -13.97 10.08
N LEU A 32 -6.22 -12.78 10.48
CA LEU A 32 -6.12 -11.63 9.58
C LEU A 32 -5.07 -10.64 10.11
N ILE A 33 -4.32 -10.05 9.20
CA ILE A 33 -3.45 -8.90 9.49
C ILE A 33 -3.92 -7.74 8.64
N MET A 34 -4.11 -6.59 9.26
CA MET A 34 -4.43 -5.36 8.57
C MET A 34 -3.36 -4.31 8.89
N ALA A 35 -2.80 -3.72 7.85
CA ALA A 35 -2.00 -2.52 7.98
C ALA A 35 -2.73 -1.33 7.34
N GLN A 36 -2.57 -0.14 7.92
CA GLN A 36 -3.27 1.08 7.50
C GLN A 36 -2.32 2.27 7.52
N ARG A 37 -2.45 3.13 6.50
CA ARG A 37 -1.88 4.47 6.50
C ARG A 37 -2.95 5.50 6.16
N LEU A 38 -2.85 6.70 6.74
CA LEU A 38 -3.78 7.79 6.45
C LEU A 38 -3.15 8.73 5.42
N ALA A 39 -3.88 8.98 4.33
CA ALA A 39 -3.55 9.92 3.28
C ALA A 39 -4.55 11.08 3.24
N ARG A 40 -4.09 12.25 2.81
CA ARG A 40 -4.96 13.38 2.52
C ARG A 40 -5.66 13.12 1.18
N LYS A 41 -6.95 13.37 1.13
CA LYS A 41 -7.73 13.21 -0.10
C LYS A 41 -7.55 14.45 -0.98
N THR A 42 -7.30 14.25 -2.28
CA THR A 42 -7.25 15.35 -3.25
C THR A 42 -8.58 16.09 -3.25
N CYS A 43 -8.54 17.42 -3.23
CA CYS A 43 -9.76 18.22 -3.27
C CYS A 43 -10.43 18.09 -4.62
N MET A 44 -11.65 17.57 -4.63
CA MET A 44 -12.42 17.33 -5.86
C MET A 44 -12.85 18.63 -6.54
N ASP A 45 -13.02 19.72 -5.75
CA ASP A 45 -13.49 21.03 -6.26
C ASP A 45 -12.40 21.75 -7.08
N CYS A 46 -11.13 21.46 -6.84
CA CYS A 46 -10.01 22.13 -7.51
C CYS A 46 -8.96 21.18 -8.12
N ARG A 47 -9.32 19.91 -8.29
CA ARG A 47 -8.38 18.95 -8.92
C ARG A 47 -8.15 19.28 -10.39
N VAL A 48 -6.90 19.23 -10.80
CA VAL A 48 -6.46 19.40 -12.19
C VAL A 48 -5.52 18.26 -12.56
N LEU A 49 -5.35 18.03 -13.86
CA LEU A 49 -4.38 17.04 -14.33
C LEU A 49 -2.97 17.47 -13.91
N ASP A 50 -2.17 16.53 -13.40
CA ASP A 50 -0.77 16.78 -13.06
C ASP A 50 0.13 16.43 -14.26
N GLU A 51 0.45 17.44 -15.05
CA GLU A 51 1.27 17.33 -16.26
C GLU A 51 2.74 16.94 -15.98
N ASN A 52 3.17 17.03 -14.72
CA ASN A 52 4.54 16.66 -14.34
C ASN A 52 4.71 15.14 -14.17
N ILE A 53 3.61 14.40 -14.13
CA ILE A 53 3.66 12.94 -13.94
C ILE A 53 3.83 12.26 -15.29
N THR A 54 5.00 11.68 -15.50
CA THR A 54 5.34 10.97 -16.72
C THR A 54 5.06 9.47 -16.61
N PRO A 55 4.81 8.77 -17.74
CA PRO A 55 4.69 7.31 -17.73
C PRO A 55 5.90 6.60 -17.09
N LYS A 56 7.11 7.13 -17.31
CA LYS A 56 8.35 6.60 -16.70
C LYS A 56 8.31 6.64 -15.18
N LEU A 57 7.77 7.74 -14.61
CA LEU A 57 7.62 7.89 -13.16
C LEU A 57 6.57 6.91 -12.61
N LEU A 58 5.47 6.70 -13.32
CA LEU A 58 4.45 5.71 -12.93
C LEU A 58 4.99 4.28 -13.01
N ASN A 59 5.77 3.97 -14.03
CA ASN A 59 6.41 2.65 -14.15
C ASN A 59 7.37 2.37 -12.97
N SER A 60 8.06 3.39 -12.46
CA SER A 60 8.96 3.21 -11.30
C SER A 60 8.26 2.88 -9.99
N ILE A 61 6.96 3.13 -9.91
CA ILE A 61 6.11 2.76 -8.76
C ILE A 61 5.24 1.52 -9.03
N GLY A 62 5.52 0.79 -10.11
CA GLY A 62 4.91 -0.51 -10.40
C GLY A 62 3.75 -0.51 -11.38
N PHE A 63 3.41 0.62 -12.03
CA PHE A 63 2.44 0.60 -13.12
C PHE A 63 2.98 -0.17 -14.32
N LEU A 64 2.10 -0.91 -14.97
CA LEU A 64 2.42 -1.52 -16.27
C LEU A 64 2.53 -0.43 -17.36
N PRO A 65 3.39 -0.63 -18.38
CA PRO A 65 3.58 0.36 -19.45
C PRO A 65 2.29 0.80 -20.14
N GLU A 66 1.36 -0.13 -20.35
CA GLU A 66 0.06 0.16 -20.95
C GLU A 66 -0.84 1.01 -20.04
N GLN A 67 -0.78 0.76 -18.73
CA GLN A 67 -1.52 1.53 -17.75
C GLN A 67 -0.96 2.94 -17.61
N SER A 68 0.38 3.06 -17.48
CA SER A 68 1.06 4.34 -17.32
C SER A 68 0.87 5.28 -18.52
N ALA A 69 0.81 4.72 -19.74
CA ALA A 69 0.58 5.50 -20.96
C ALA A 69 -0.82 6.13 -21.03
N ARG A 70 -1.81 5.55 -20.35
CA ARG A 70 -3.21 6.00 -20.35
C ARG A 70 -3.63 6.67 -19.04
N ALA A 71 -2.79 6.59 -18.01
CA ALA A 71 -3.12 7.10 -16.68
C ALA A 71 -3.28 8.62 -16.69
N LYS A 72 -4.34 9.09 -16.04
CA LYS A 72 -4.57 10.50 -15.76
C LYS A 72 -4.44 10.72 -14.28
N ILE A 73 -3.35 11.35 -13.88
CA ILE A 73 -3.05 11.62 -12.46
C ILE A 73 -3.44 13.05 -12.15
N TYR A 74 -4.04 13.25 -10.99
CA TYR A 74 -4.58 14.55 -10.58
C TYR A 74 -3.87 15.10 -9.36
N LYS A 75 -3.84 16.44 -9.25
CA LYS A 75 -3.42 17.17 -8.05
C LYS A 75 -4.43 18.28 -7.73
N GLY A 76 -4.52 18.64 -6.48
CA GLY A 76 -5.32 19.81 -6.07
C GLY A 76 -4.55 21.12 -6.34
N LYS A 77 -5.17 22.06 -7.07
CA LYS A 77 -4.59 23.38 -7.33
C LYS A 77 -4.66 24.30 -6.11
N GLY A 78 -5.60 24.05 -5.21
CA GLY A 78 -5.97 24.94 -4.11
C GLY A 78 -7.17 25.81 -4.46
N CYS A 79 -8.13 25.89 -3.54
CA CYS A 79 -9.33 26.73 -3.64
C CYS A 79 -9.84 27.05 -2.24
N ASP A 80 -10.88 27.87 -2.15
CA ASP A 80 -11.50 28.25 -0.86
C ASP A 80 -12.03 27.05 -0.09
N GLN A 81 -12.57 26.03 -0.79
CA GLN A 81 -13.11 24.81 -0.19
C GLN A 81 -12.05 23.95 0.53
N CYS A 82 -10.81 24.05 0.15
CA CYS A 82 -9.68 23.39 0.78
C CYS A 82 -8.69 24.35 1.45
N SER A 83 -9.06 25.61 1.63
CA SER A 83 -8.22 26.68 2.22
C SER A 83 -6.84 26.76 1.53
N GLY A 84 -6.82 26.66 0.20
CA GLY A 84 -5.62 26.74 -0.61
C GLY A 84 -4.72 25.51 -0.61
N SER A 85 -5.01 24.49 0.21
CA SER A 85 -4.12 23.33 0.41
C SER A 85 -4.12 22.33 -0.75
N GLY A 86 -5.14 22.29 -1.58
CA GLY A 86 -5.37 21.27 -2.60
C GLY A 86 -5.88 19.93 -2.05
N TYR A 87 -6.08 19.80 -0.72
CA TYR A 87 -6.55 18.58 -0.07
C TYR A 87 -7.77 18.85 0.80
N LYS A 88 -8.73 17.92 0.79
CA LYS A 88 -9.96 18.03 1.59
C LYS A 88 -10.34 16.67 2.17
N GLY A 89 -10.20 16.52 3.49
CA GLY A 89 -10.45 15.27 4.19
C GLY A 89 -9.27 14.29 4.13
N ARG A 90 -9.46 13.12 4.71
CA ARG A 90 -8.49 12.02 4.79
C ARG A 90 -9.14 10.72 4.38
N MET A 91 -8.33 9.77 3.91
CA MET A 91 -8.75 8.42 3.61
C MET A 91 -7.72 7.43 4.14
N GLY A 92 -8.16 6.21 4.45
CA GLY A 92 -7.29 5.10 4.78
C GLY A 92 -6.80 4.40 3.51
N ILE A 93 -5.52 4.07 3.48
CA ILE A 93 -4.94 3.12 2.54
C ILE A 93 -4.65 1.87 3.34
N TYR A 94 -5.18 0.75 2.91
CA TYR A 94 -5.14 -0.51 3.64
C TYR A 94 -4.42 -1.58 2.84
N GLU A 95 -3.80 -2.51 3.55
CA GLU A 95 -3.53 -3.84 3.04
C GLU A 95 -4.08 -4.84 4.05
N ILE A 96 -4.73 -5.87 3.54
CA ILE A 96 -5.41 -6.88 4.36
C ILE A 96 -4.89 -8.23 3.90
N LEU A 97 -4.21 -8.93 4.81
CA LEU A 97 -3.71 -10.28 4.60
C LEU A 97 -4.58 -11.25 5.41
N GLU A 98 -5.38 -12.02 4.72
CA GLU A 98 -6.09 -13.14 5.30
C GLU A 98 -5.13 -14.32 5.48
N ILE A 99 -5.13 -14.92 6.67
CA ILE A 99 -4.27 -16.05 7.00
C ILE A 99 -5.03 -17.35 6.71
N ASP A 100 -4.94 -17.77 5.47
CA ASP A 100 -5.53 -19.01 4.98
C ASP A 100 -4.73 -20.27 5.40
N ASN A 101 -5.21 -21.43 5.01
CA ASN A 101 -4.57 -22.70 5.36
C ASN A 101 -3.17 -22.87 4.74
N GLU A 102 -2.92 -22.30 3.57
CA GLU A 102 -1.61 -22.37 2.90
C GLU A 102 -0.58 -21.50 3.65
N LEU A 103 -0.96 -20.29 4.05
CA LEU A 103 -0.12 -19.44 4.89
C LEU A 103 0.10 -20.02 6.29
N LYS A 104 -0.94 -20.62 6.91
CA LYS A 104 -0.80 -21.32 8.19
C LYS A 104 0.22 -22.44 8.11
N ALA A 105 0.16 -23.26 7.07
CA ALA A 105 1.13 -24.32 6.83
C ALA A 105 2.54 -23.77 6.61
N GLY A 106 2.67 -22.67 5.86
CA GLY A 106 3.94 -21.98 5.65
C GLY A 106 4.56 -21.46 6.95
N VAL A 107 3.75 -20.88 7.84
CA VAL A 107 4.20 -20.41 9.17
C VAL A 107 4.66 -21.60 10.03
N LEU A 108 3.90 -22.69 10.04
CA LEU A 108 4.28 -23.91 10.79
C LEU A 108 5.60 -24.51 10.29
N SER A 109 5.83 -24.46 8.98
CA SER A 109 7.05 -24.96 8.33
C SER A 109 8.23 -24.00 8.41
N ASN A 110 8.09 -22.86 9.09
CA ASN A 110 9.11 -21.78 9.19
C ASN A 110 9.59 -21.28 7.82
N LEU A 111 8.68 -21.12 6.85
CA LEU A 111 9.02 -20.54 5.56
C LEU A 111 9.55 -19.11 5.73
N GLN A 112 10.47 -18.73 4.85
CA GLN A 112 11.02 -17.38 4.83
C GLN A 112 9.94 -16.37 4.41
N GLN A 113 10.13 -15.10 4.80
CA GLN A 113 9.19 -14.02 4.47
C GLN A 113 8.92 -13.92 2.96
N THR A 114 9.91 -14.14 2.12
CA THR A 114 9.77 -14.13 0.66
C THR A 114 8.81 -15.20 0.15
N GLU A 115 8.84 -16.38 0.75
CA GLU A 115 7.96 -17.50 0.41
C GLU A 115 6.53 -17.23 0.90
N LEU A 116 6.37 -16.73 2.12
CA LEU A 116 5.06 -16.32 2.65
C LEU A 116 4.44 -15.20 1.79
N ASN A 117 5.25 -14.25 1.33
CA ASN A 117 4.79 -13.19 0.41
C ASN A 117 4.34 -13.76 -0.94
N ALA A 118 5.04 -14.77 -1.46
CA ALA A 118 4.67 -15.43 -2.71
C ALA A 118 3.33 -16.16 -2.59
N ILE A 119 3.11 -16.87 -1.48
CA ILE A 119 1.82 -17.52 -1.17
C ILE A 119 0.70 -16.46 -1.07
N ALA A 120 0.91 -15.40 -0.30
CA ALA A 120 -0.07 -14.33 -0.14
C ALA A 120 -0.47 -13.72 -1.49
N LYS A 121 0.50 -13.37 -2.34
CA LYS A 121 0.25 -12.80 -3.67
C LYS A 121 -0.51 -13.77 -4.59
N LYS A 122 -0.14 -15.05 -4.59
CA LYS A 122 -0.86 -16.10 -5.34
C LYS A 122 -2.34 -16.16 -4.92
N ASN A 123 -2.64 -15.95 -3.64
CA ASN A 123 -3.97 -16.01 -3.06
C ASN A 123 -4.70 -14.65 -3.10
N GLY A 124 -4.20 -13.68 -3.89
CA GLY A 124 -4.89 -12.43 -4.18
C GLY A 124 -4.60 -11.29 -3.20
N PHE A 125 -3.59 -11.44 -2.34
CA PHE A 125 -3.17 -10.33 -1.46
C PHE A 125 -2.76 -9.11 -2.27
N ARG A 126 -3.33 -7.97 -1.93
CA ARG A 126 -3.02 -6.66 -2.50
C ARG A 126 -2.30 -5.80 -1.49
N THR A 127 -1.20 -5.21 -1.92
CA THR A 127 -0.36 -4.33 -1.08
C THR A 127 -0.97 -2.93 -0.96
N MET A 128 -0.48 -2.13 0.00
CA MET A 128 -0.84 -0.70 0.07
C MET A 128 -0.45 0.05 -1.20
N GLN A 129 0.64 -0.36 -1.88
CA GLN A 129 1.04 0.23 -3.15
C GLN A 129 -0.01 -0.01 -4.23
N ASP A 130 -0.54 -1.24 -4.33
CA ASP A 130 -1.60 -1.58 -5.30
C ASP A 130 -2.86 -0.74 -5.05
N MET A 131 -3.29 -0.60 -3.79
CA MET A 131 -4.41 0.26 -3.43
C MET A 131 -4.11 1.74 -3.71
N GLY A 132 -2.89 2.19 -3.41
CA GLY A 132 -2.45 3.55 -3.71
C GLY A 132 -2.46 3.86 -5.20
N GLN A 133 -2.12 2.90 -6.06
CA GLN A 133 -2.20 3.04 -7.51
C GLN A 133 -3.65 3.20 -7.98
N ASP A 134 -4.59 2.43 -7.44
CA ASP A 134 -6.02 2.60 -7.75
C ASP A 134 -6.52 3.99 -7.35
N LEU A 135 -6.09 4.49 -6.19
CA LEU A 135 -6.47 5.83 -5.71
C LEU A 135 -5.82 6.96 -6.53
N LEU A 136 -4.65 6.74 -7.11
CA LEU A 136 -4.06 7.65 -8.09
C LEU A 136 -4.91 7.71 -9.37
N LEU A 137 -5.33 6.54 -9.89
CA LEU A 137 -6.14 6.45 -11.11
C LEU A 137 -7.55 7.05 -10.93
N SER A 138 -8.16 6.91 -9.75
CA SER A 138 -9.44 7.55 -9.44
C SER A 138 -9.33 9.07 -9.25
N GLY A 139 -8.12 9.58 -9.02
CA GLY A 139 -7.85 10.98 -8.71
C GLY A 139 -8.18 11.37 -7.26
N ASP A 140 -8.43 10.39 -6.40
CA ASP A 140 -8.63 10.62 -4.96
C ASP A 140 -7.33 10.90 -4.23
N LEU A 141 -6.21 10.37 -4.75
CA LEU A 141 -4.85 10.55 -4.23
C LEU A 141 -4.00 11.28 -5.25
N SER A 142 -3.23 12.30 -4.82
CA SER A 142 -2.21 12.92 -5.65
C SER A 142 -0.90 12.13 -5.60
N PHE A 143 -0.06 12.25 -6.63
CA PHE A 143 1.23 11.57 -6.66
C PHE A 143 2.14 12.01 -5.49
N ALA A 144 2.19 13.30 -5.18
CA ALA A 144 2.95 13.82 -4.05
C ALA A 144 2.52 13.21 -2.71
N GLU A 145 1.23 12.98 -2.53
CA GLU A 145 0.72 12.35 -1.31
C GLU A 145 0.98 10.84 -1.30
N TYR A 146 0.92 10.17 -2.46
CA TYR A 146 1.34 8.77 -2.63
C TYR A 146 2.80 8.58 -2.20
N GLU A 147 3.71 9.42 -2.70
CA GLU A 147 5.12 9.36 -2.31
C GLU A 147 5.29 9.58 -0.81
N ARG A 148 4.65 10.61 -0.26
CA ARG A 148 4.72 10.94 1.16
C ARG A 148 4.26 9.78 2.04
N VAL A 149 3.19 9.08 1.67
CA VAL A 149 2.57 8.05 2.52
C VAL A 149 3.16 6.68 2.28
N LEU A 150 3.48 6.33 1.04
CA LEU A 150 3.84 4.95 0.66
C LEU A 150 5.32 4.77 0.29
N GLN A 151 6.02 5.83 -0.08
CA GLN A 151 7.46 5.79 -0.43
C GLN A 151 8.37 6.48 0.58
N SER A 152 7.85 7.39 1.41
CA SER A 152 8.65 8.00 2.48
C SER A 152 8.92 6.95 3.58
N ASN A 153 10.13 6.49 3.61
CA ASN A 153 10.74 5.74 4.71
C ASN A 153 11.70 6.63 5.48
#